data_50677ce68808da4d29dea8dc43acf83f
#
_entry.id   50677ce68808da4d29dea8dc43acf83f
#
_cell.length_a   1.000
_cell.length_b   1.000
_cell.length_c   1.000
_cell.angle_alpha   90.00
_cell.angle_beta   90.00
_cell.angle_gamma   90.00
#
_symmetry.space_group_name_H-M   'P 1'
#
loop_
_entity.id
_entity.type
_entity.pdbx_description
1 polymer ?
#
loop_
_entity_poly.entity_id
_entity_poly.type
_entity_poly.pdbx_seq_one_letter_code
_entity_poly.pdbx_strand_id
1 'polypeptide(L)'
;MTERVRVRVRKKKKSKRRKILKRMMLLFTLALLVVVGLGGYKLYKTISAADDSYDALSRGNKSNLRSEVVDMKKKPFSILFMGIEDYATKGQKGRADSLIVVTLDPKNKTMKMLSIPRDTRVQLASNTTGSKTKINAAYSKGGKDETVETVENFLQIPIDKYVTVDFDGFKDVINEVGGIDVDVPFDFDEKSDVDESKRIYFKKGEMHLNGEEALAYARMRKQDKRGDFGRNDRQKQILNALIDQMSSASNIAKIDKIAEKASENVETNIRITEGLALQQIYSGFTSKKIDTLSITGSDLYLGPNNTYYFEPDAANLEIVRKTLQDHLHYSPDTNSTGTDESTTTDGTTYSNDGSTNSNSTTDSSY
;
A
#
# COMPACT_ATOMS: atom_id res chain seq x y z
N MET A 1 76.87 -46.68 -42.89
CA MET A 1 76.69 -46.72 -41.42
C MET A 1 75.66 -45.63 -41.01
N THR A 2 74.42 -46.01 -40.75
CA THR A 2 73.34 -45.06 -40.42
C THR A 2 73.13 -45.10 -38.90
N GLU A 3 73.50 -44.02 -38.21
CA GLU A 3 73.37 -43.83 -36.75
C GLU A 3 71.93 -43.49 -36.40
N ARG A 4 71.27 -44.33 -35.62
CA ARG A 4 69.90 -44.11 -35.12
C ARG A 4 69.93 -43.31 -33.82
N VAL A 5 69.57 -42.02 -33.90
CA VAL A 5 69.39 -41.18 -32.69
C VAL A 5 68.11 -41.57 -31.99
N ARG A 6 68.24 -42.08 -30.75
CA ARG A 6 67.09 -42.38 -29.88
C ARG A 6 66.69 -41.12 -29.10
N VAL A 7 65.56 -40.50 -29.53
CA VAL A 7 64.96 -39.38 -28.80
C VAL A 7 64.21 -39.93 -27.58
N ARG A 8 64.69 -39.62 -26.40
CA ARG A 8 64.00 -39.93 -25.10
C ARG A 8 62.91 -38.89 -24.84
N VAL A 9 61.62 -39.17 -25.09
CA VAL A 9 60.53 -38.33 -24.71
C VAL A 9 60.28 -38.43 -23.21
N ARG A 10 60.66 -37.39 -22.45
CA ARG A 10 60.37 -37.26 -21.02
C ARG A 10 58.90 -36.94 -20.82
N LYS A 11 58.05 -37.90 -20.43
CA LYS A 11 56.65 -37.64 -20.00
C LYS A 11 56.69 -36.82 -18.71
N LYS A 12 56.30 -35.52 -18.80
CA LYS A 12 56.16 -34.62 -17.62
C LYS A 12 55.09 -35.23 -16.72
N LYS A 13 55.45 -35.72 -15.50
CA LYS A 13 54.50 -36.13 -14.46
C LYS A 13 53.69 -34.89 -14.03
N LYS A 14 52.40 -34.86 -14.35
CA LYS A 14 51.48 -33.83 -13.83
C LYS A 14 51.57 -33.82 -12.33
N SER A 15 52.02 -32.70 -11.74
CA SER A 15 52.32 -32.60 -10.29
C SER A 15 51.06 -32.88 -9.48
N LYS A 16 51.22 -33.58 -8.33
CA LYS A 16 50.13 -33.89 -7.39
C LYS A 16 49.36 -32.63 -7.01
N ARG A 17 50.03 -31.46 -6.93
CA ARG A 17 49.44 -30.13 -6.71
C ARG A 17 48.33 -29.77 -7.72
N ARG A 18 48.47 -30.06 -9.02
CA ARG A 18 47.43 -29.79 -10.04
C ARG A 18 46.18 -30.67 -9.89
N LYS A 19 46.37 -31.90 -9.37
CA LYS A 19 45.23 -32.79 -9.05
C LYS A 19 44.45 -32.32 -7.83
N ILE A 20 45.16 -31.86 -6.79
CA ILE A 20 44.58 -31.30 -5.56
C ILE A 20 43.85 -30.01 -5.92
N LEU A 21 44.45 -29.10 -6.68
CA LEU A 21 43.81 -27.84 -7.12
C LEU A 21 42.53 -28.08 -7.92
N LYS A 22 42.51 -29.07 -8.81
CA LYS A 22 41.29 -29.45 -9.54
C LYS A 22 40.19 -30.03 -8.62
N ARG A 23 40.56 -30.82 -7.63
CA ARG A 23 39.61 -31.34 -6.64
C ARG A 23 39.05 -30.22 -5.76
N MET A 24 39.90 -29.29 -5.30
CA MET A 24 39.44 -28.12 -4.56
C MET A 24 38.51 -27.22 -5.40
N MET A 25 38.86 -26.99 -6.66
CA MET A 25 37.98 -26.22 -7.57
C MET A 25 36.67 -26.94 -7.82
N LEU A 26 36.62 -28.27 -7.94
CA LEU A 26 35.40 -29.06 -8.07
C LEU A 26 34.54 -28.97 -6.80
N LEU A 27 35.15 -29.05 -5.62
CA LEU A 27 34.44 -28.90 -4.33
C LEU A 27 33.89 -27.49 -4.15
N PHE A 28 34.64 -26.47 -4.57
CA PHE A 28 34.17 -25.09 -4.52
C PHE A 28 33.01 -24.84 -5.48
N THR A 29 33.06 -25.37 -6.73
CA THR A 29 31.94 -25.28 -7.67
C THR A 29 30.71 -26.03 -7.18
N LEU A 30 30.89 -27.20 -6.53
CA LEU A 30 29.78 -27.96 -5.94
C LEU A 30 29.15 -27.20 -4.77
N ALA A 31 29.98 -26.62 -3.88
CA ALA A 31 29.50 -25.79 -2.78
C ALA A 31 28.75 -24.55 -3.31
N LEU A 32 29.26 -23.90 -4.36
CA LEU A 32 28.57 -22.77 -5.00
C LEU A 32 27.21 -23.19 -5.60
N LEU A 33 27.14 -24.35 -6.25
CA LEU A 33 25.88 -24.90 -6.79
C LEU A 33 24.87 -25.21 -5.68
N VAL A 34 25.33 -25.73 -4.53
CA VAL A 34 24.48 -25.95 -3.36
C VAL A 34 23.95 -24.64 -2.80
N VAL A 35 24.81 -23.62 -2.66
CA VAL A 35 24.39 -22.27 -2.20
C VAL A 35 23.39 -21.64 -3.16
N VAL A 36 23.65 -21.73 -4.48
CA VAL A 36 22.72 -21.21 -5.51
C VAL A 36 21.41 -22.01 -5.51
N GLY A 37 21.48 -23.36 -5.34
CA GLY A 37 20.30 -24.21 -5.26
C GLY A 37 19.43 -23.92 -4.03
N LEU A 38 20.05 -23.75 -2.85
CA LEU A 38 19.37 -23.40 -1.61
C LEU A 38 18.81 -21.98 -1.68
N GLY A 39 19.54 -21.02 -2.25
CA GLY A 39 19.08 -19.66 -2.47
C GLY A 39 17.89 -19.62 -3.45
N GLY A 40 17.98 -20.37 -4.54
CA GLY A 40 16.89 -20.50 -5.52
C GLY A 40 15.65 -21.17 -4.92
N TYR A 41 15.81 -22.21 -4.08
CA TYR A 41 14.72 -22.87 -3.39
C TYR A 41 14.03 -21.94 -2.37
N LYS A 42 14.82 -21.20 -1.58
CA LYS A 42 14.27 -20.17 -0.67
C LYS A 42 13.50 -19.10 -1.43
N LEU A 43 14.07 -18.57 -2.51
CA LEU A 43 13.41 -17.59 -3.34
C LEU A 43 12.12 -18.13 -3.95
N TYR A 44 12.12 -19.37 -4.44
CA TYR A 44 10.92 -20.04 -4.95
C TYR A 44 9.84 -20.18 -3.86
N LYS A 45 10.21 -20.64 -2.64
CA LYS A 45 9.28 -20.77 -1.51
C LYS A 45 8.69 -19.41 -1.10
N THR A 46 9.51 -18.36 -1.09
CA THR A 46 9.06 -16.99 -0.77
C THR A 46 8.09 -16.45 -1.83
N ILE A 47 8.39 -16.66 -3.11
CA ILE A 47 7.50 -16.26 -4.22
C ILE A 47 6.18 -17.01 -4.14
N SER A 48 6.21 -18.33 -3.87
CA SER A 48 5.01 -19.16 -3.77
C SER A 48 4.11 -18.76 -2.59
N ALA A 49 4.69 -18.52 -1.40
CA ALA A 49 3.93 -18.07 -0.23
C ALA A 49 3.30 -16.67 -0.44
N ALA A 50 3.95 -15.82 -1.22
CA ALA A 50 3.40 -14.49 -1.52
C ALA A 50 2.32 -14.50 -2.61
N ASP A 51 2.27 -15.53 -3.45
CA ASP A 51 1.16 -15.71 -4.38
C ASP A 51 -0.15 -16.05 -3.62
N ASP A 52 -0.06 -16.68 -2.42
CA ASP A 52 -1.23 -16.97 -1.58
C ASP A 52 -1.90 -15.72 -1.01
N SER A 53 -1.14 -14.64 -0.75
CA SER A 53 -1.67 -13.34 -0.32
C SER A 53 -2.12 -12.46 -1.48
N TYR A 54 -1.75 -12.80 -2.73
CA TYR A 54 -2.05 -11.98 -3.87
C TYR A 54 -3.50 -12.18 -4.31
N ASP A 55 -4.29 -11.13 -4.18
CA ASP A 55 -5.66 -11.09 -4.60
C ASP A 55 -5.94 -9.80 -5.39
N ALA A 56 -6.23 -9.95 -6.68
CA ALA A 56 -6.50 -8.80 -7.54
C ALA A 56 -7.89 -8.21 -7.26
N LEU A 57 -8.04 -6.91 -7.46
CA LEU A 57 -9.37 -6.29 -7.51
C LEU A 57 -10.14 -6.81 -8.73
N SER A 58 -11.48 -6.83 -8.66
CA SER A 58 -12.35 -7.26 -9.76
C SER A 58 -12.11 -6.47 -11.05
N ARG A 59 -11.70 -5.20 -10.93
CA ARG A 59 -11.31 -4.34 -12.04
C ARG A 59 -9.88 -4.60 -12.57
N GLY A 60 -9.14 -5.56 -11.96
CA GLY A 60 -7.73 -5.83 -12.24
C GLY A 60 -6.78 -4.86 -11.52
N ASN A 61 -5.58 -4.65 -12.10
CA ASN A 61 -4.49 -3.90 -11.45
C ASN A 61 -4.48 -2.39 -11.77
N LYS A 62 -5.47 -1.89 -12.51
CA LYS A 62 -5.56 -0.49 -12.92
C LYS A 62 -6.73 0.21 -12.23
N SER A 63 -6.47 1.34 -11.59
CA SER A 63 -7.54 2.24 -11.14
C SER A 63 -8.33 2.79 -12.32
N ASN A 64 -9.65 2.89 -12.19
CA ASN A 64 -10.51 3.52 -13.21
C ASN A 64 -10.18 5.01 -13.42
N LEU A 65 -9.51 5.63 -12.45
CA LEU A 65 -9.04 7.01 -12.51
C LEU A 65 -7.65 7.16 -13.17
N ARG A 66 -7.06 6.08 -13.69
CA ARG A 66 -5.80 6.12 -14.43
C ARG A 66 -5.95 5.61 -15.86
N SER A 67 -5.16 6.16 -16.78
CA SER A 67 -5.08 5.67 -18.17
C SER A 67 -4.32 4.33 -18.28
N GLU A 68 -3.34 4.10 -17.41
CA GLU A 68 -2.49 2.91 -17.43
C GLU A 68 -2.21 2.36 -16.02
N VAL A 69 -1.72 1.12 -15.93
CA VAL A 69 -1.23 0.53 -14.68
C VAL A 69 0.01 1.30 -14.21
N VAL A 70 0.03 1.67 -12.93
CA VAL A 70 1.15 2.43 -12.37
C VAL A 70 2.40 1.56 -12.20
N ASP A 71 3.55 2.05 -12.66
CA ASP A 71 4.87 1.47 -12.32
C ASP A 71 5.34 2.05 -10.98
N MET A 72 5.16 1.29 -9.91
CA MET A 72 5.48 1.68 -8.54
C MET A 72 6.97 2.03 -8.31
N LYS A 73 7.85 1.68 -9.25
CA LYS A 73 9.28 2.02 -9.17
C LYS A 73 9.60 3.41 -9.71
N LYS A 74 8.69 3.97 -10.52
CA LYS A 74 8.98 5.20 -11.30
C LYS A 74 7.98 6.32 -11.09
N LYS A 75 6.71 5.98 -10.82
CA LYS A 75 5.61 6.94 -10.72
C LYS A 75 5.05 6.98 -9.31
N PRO A 76 4.56 8.13 -8.84
CA PRO A 76 3.82 8.20 -7.60
C PRO A 76 2.57 7.32 -7.65
N PHE A 77 2.26 6.67 -6.53
CA PHE A 77 1.15 5.75 -6.41
C PHE A 77 0.57 5.76 -4.99
N SER A 78 -0.58 5.14 -4.83
CA SER A 78 -1.31 5.08 -3.57
C SER A 78 -1.54 3.65 -3.12
N ILE A 79 -1.56 3.46 -1.79
CA ILE A 79 -1.94 2.20 -1.13
C ILE A 79 -3.04 2.51 -0.12
N LEU A 80 -4.14 1.74 -0.15
CA LEU A 80 -5.16 1.73 0.89
C LEU A 80 -4.92 0.57 1.86
N PHE A 81 -4.63 0.87 3.11
CA PHE A 81 -4.57 -0.11 4.19
C PHE A 81 -5.94 -0.21 4.86
N MET A 82 -6.44 -1.43 4.99
CA MET A 82 -7.73 -1.76 5.60
C MET A 82 -7.54 -2.74 6.75
N GLY A 83 -7.82 -2.31 7.98
CA GLY A 83 -7.90 -3.20 9.14
C GLY A 83 -9.32 -3.71 9.30
N ILE A 84 -9.50 -5.04 9.24
CA ILE A 84 -10.82 -5.68 9.26
C ILE A 84 -11.07 -6.32 10.61
N GLU A 85 -12.27 -6.07 11.17
CA GLU A 85 -12.75 -6.75 12.35
C GLU A 85 -13.62 -7.94 11.96
N ASP A 86 -13.06 -9.16 12.03
CA ASP A 86 -13.76 -10.39 11.61
C ASP A 86 -14.42 -11.15 12.77
N TYR A 87 -14.01 -10.88 14.03
CA TYR A 87 -14.49 -11.61 15.21
C TYR A 87 -15.99 -11.46 15.49
N ALA A 88 -16.59 -10.31 15.15
CA ALA A 88 -18.00 -10.05 15.40
C ALA A 88 -18.94 -10.76 14.42
N THR A 89 -18.45 -11.28 13.32
CA THR A 89 -19.27 -11.66 12.17
C THR A 89 -19.34 -13.16 11.89
N LYS A 90 -18.56 -14.01 12.61
CA LYS A 90 -18.56 -15.47 12.45
C LYS A 90 -18.54 -15.93 10.97
N GLY A 91 -17.63 -15.36 10.20
CA GLY A 91 -17.48 -15.67 8.77
C GLY A 91 -18.37 -14.85 7.82
N GLN A 92 -19.10 -13.84 8.31
CA GLN A 92 -19.67 -12.82 7.44
C GLN A 92 -18.63 -11.71 7.23
N LYS A 93 -18.68 -11.01 6.09
CA LYS A 93 -17.75 -9.90 5.79
C LYS A 93 -17.82 -8.86 6.90
N GLY A 94 -16.71 -8.68 7.63
CA GLY A 94 -16.55 -7.70 8.69
C GLY A 94 -16.66 -6.26 8.20
N ARG A 95 -16.25 -5.30 9.05
CA ARG A 95 -16.16 -3.88 8.68
C ARG A 95 -14.70 -3.47 8.62
N ALA A 96 -14.39 -2.54 7.74
CA ALA A 96 -13.09 -1.90 7.75
C ALA A 96 -13.05 -0.82 8.84
N ASP A 97 -12.59 -1.17 10.02
CA ASP A 97 -12.56 -0.26 11.17
C ASP A 97 -11.28 0.61 11.23
N SER A 98 -10.32 0.32 10.37
CA SER A 98 -9.16 1.17 10.08
C SER A 98 -9.04 1.37 8.57
N LEU A 99 -8.98 2.63 8.12
CA LEU A 99 -8.80 3.01 6.72
C LEU A 99 -7.69 4.05 6.67
N ILE A 100 -6.53 3.66 6.12
CA ILE A 100 -5.37 4.55 6.00
C ILE A 100 -4.91 4.55 4.55
N VAL A 101 -4.89 5.74 3.93
CA VAL A 101 -4.31 5.94 2.60
C VAL A 101 -2.88 6.44 2.75
N VAL A 102 -1.96 5.77 2.07
CA VAL A 102 -0.56 6.21 1.95
C VAL A 102 -0.27 6.47 0.49
N THR A 103 0.21 7.68 0.18
CA THR A 103 0.73 8.00 -1.14
C THR A 103 2.25 8.05 -1.09
N LEU A 104 2.90 7.47 -2.11
CA LEU A 104 4.34 7.31 -2.19
C LEU A 104 4.86 7.91 -3.49
N ASP A 105 5.93 8.69 -3.41
CA ASP A 105 6.71 9.11 -4.57
C ASP A 105 8.10 8.46 -4.52
N PRO A 106 8.34 7.41 -5.32
CA PRO A 106 9.59 6.66 -5.30
C PRO A 106 10.78 7.48 -5.80
N LYS A 107 10.55 8.47 -6.67
CA LYS A 107 11.60 9.32 -7.23
C LYS A 107 12.12 10.31 -6.18
N ASN A 108 11.22 10.95 -5.44
CA ASN A 108 11.56 11.95 -4.44
C ASN A 108 11.71 11.33 -3.04
N LYS A 109 11.38 10.05 -2.87
CA LYS A 109 11.38 9.32 -1.59
C LYS A 109 10.55 10.04 -0.53
N THR A 110 9.35 10.48 -0.91
CA THR A 110 8.38 11.12 0.00
C THR A 110 7.17 10.24 0.19
N MET A 111 6.52 10.39 1.35
CA MET A 111 5.27 9.71 1.70
C MET A 111 4.32 10.69 2.35
N LYS A 112 3.03 10.55 2.03
CA LYS A 112 1.95 11.21 2.76
C LYS A 112 1.00 10.15 3.28
N MET A 113 0.48 10.36 4.49
CA MET A 113 -0.42 9.44 5.17
C MET A 113 -1.71 10.16 5.57
N LEU A 114 -2.84 9.56 5.28
CA LEU A 114 -4.17 10.04 5.66
C LEU A 114 -4.96 8.91 6.32
N SER A 115 -5.40 9.11 7.55
CA SER A 115 -6.39 8.23 8.18
C SER A 115 -7.79 8.76 7.93
N ILE A 116 -8.69 7.90 7.44
CA ILE A 116 -10.09 8.23 7.21
C ILE A 116 -10.89 7.71 8.42
N PRO A 117 -11.61 8.57 9.17
CA PRO A 117 -12.45 8.11 10.26
C PRO A 117 -13.52 7.12 9.77
N ARG A 118 -13.65 5.97 10.43
CA ARG A 118 -14.55 4.88 9.99
C ARG A 118 -16.02 5.28 9.89
N ASP A 119 -16.42 6.26 10.69
CA ASP A 119 -17.79 6.78 10.76
C ASP A 119 -18.04 7.93 9.76
N THR A 120 -17.08 8.22 8.87
CA THR A 120 -17.18 9.25 7.84
C THR A 120 -18.41 8.99 6.96
N ARG A 121 -19.26 10.02 6.84
CA ARG A 121 -20.50 9.94 6.08
C ARG A 121 -20.25 10.13 4.59
N VAL A 122 -20.37 9.04 3.81
CA VAL A 122 -20.12 9.00 2.38
C VAL A 122 -21.24 8.30 1.63
N GLN A 123 -21.33 8.54 0.33
CA GLN A 123 -22.07 7.68 -0.59
C GLN A 123 -21.16 6.51 -0.95
N LEU A 124 -21.64 5.27 -0.80
CA LEU A 124 -20.92 4.08 -1.24
C LEU A 124 -20.88 4.03 -2.79
N ALA A 125 -19.85 3.44 -3.35
CA ALA A 125 -19.65 3.37 -4.81
C ALA A 125 -20.79 2.66 -5.51
N SER A 126 -21.28 1.55 -4.97
CA SER A 126 -22.43 0.80 -5.52
C SER A 126 -23.79 1.48 -5.31
N ASN A 127 -23.86 2.58 -4.56
CA ASN A 127 -25.12 3.23 -4.24
C ASN A 127 -25.50 4.27 -5.30
N THR A 128 -26.53 3.95 -6.08
CA THR A 128 -27.09 4.82 -7.14
C THR A 128 -28.16 5.78 -6.64
N THR A 129 -28.65 5.64 -5.39
CA THR A 129 -29.76 6.45 -4.86
C THR A 129 -29.31 7.78 -4.23
N GLY A 130 -28.00 8.03 -4.11
CA GLY A 130 -27.45 9.22 -3.46
C GLY A 130 -27.48 9.17 -1.92
N SER A 131 -27.99 8.09 -1.33
CA SER A 131 -28.01 7.96 0.14
C SER A 131 -26.58 7.79 0.69
N LYS A 132 -26.32 8.42 1.86
CA LYS A 132 -25.02 8.36 2.51
C LYS A 132 -25.06 7.47 3.74
N THR A 133 -23.97 6.75 3.98
CA THR A 133 -23.77 5.93 5.18
C THR A 133 -22.33 6.06 5.67
N LYS A 134 -21.95 5.29 6.71
CA LYS A 134 -20.56 5.25 7.19
C LYS A 134 -19.65 4.56 6.21
N ILE A 135 -18.45 5.11 5.97
CA ILE A 135 -17.48 4.57 5.01
C ILE A 135 -17.07 3.13 5.33
N ASN A 136 -16.99 2.76 6.61
CA ASN A 136 -16.64 1.40 7.02
C ASN A 136 -17.65 0.33 6.61
N ALA A 137 -18.88 0.73 6.26
CA ALA A 137 -19.91 -0.16 5.73
C ALA A 137 -19.60 -0.66 4.31
N ALA A 138 -18.71 0.01 3.59
CA ALA A 138 -18.33 -0.39 2.23
C ALA A 138 -17.79 -1.84 2.22
N TYR A 139 -16.93 -2.19 3.18
CA TYR A 139 -16.35 -3.54 3.24
C TYR A 139 -17.41 -4.62 3.47
N SER A 140 -18.36 -4.41 4.37
CA SER A 140 -19.46 -5.36 4.60
C SER A 140 -20.40 -5.50 3.40
N LYS A 141 -20.48 -4.49 2.53
CA LYS A 141 -21.35 -4.47 1.35
C LYS A 141 -20.74 -5.17 0.14
N GLY A 142 -19.51 -4.86 -0.20
CA GLY A 142 -18.84 -5.35 -1.40
C GLY A 142 -17.36 -5.72 -1.21
N GLY A 143 -16.90 -5.82 0.06
CA GLY A 143 -15.51 -6.19 0.37
C GLY A 143 -14.52 -5.10 -0.03
N LYS A 144 -13.33 -5.55 -0.41
CA LYS A 144 -12.23 -4.69 -0.82
C LYS A 144 -12.55 -3.82 -2.03
N ASP A 145 -13.24 -4.38 -3.03
CA ASP A 145 -13.59 -3.67 -4.26
C ASP A 145 -14.46 -2.45 -3.97
N GLU A 146 -15.56 -2.64 -3.26
CA GLU A 146 -16.47 -1.57 -2.86
C GLU A 146 -15.77 -0.52 -1.98
N THR A 147 -14.87 -0.97 -1.08
CA THR A 147 -14.15 -0.06 -0.19
C THR A 147 -13.16 0.80 -0.97
N VAL A 148 -12.38 0.18 -1.86
CA VAL A 148 -11.41 0.89 -2.72
C VAL A 148 -12.14 1.93 -3.58
N GLU A 149 -13.20 1.54 -4.25
CA GLU A 149 -13.96 2.43 -5.14
C GLU A 149 -14.66 3.57 -4.36
N THR A 150 -15.20 3.27 -3.16
CA THR A 150 -15.77 4.28 -2.27
C THR A 150 -14.71 5.30 -1.81
N VAL A 151 -13.50 4.85 -1.49
CA VAL A 151 -12.40 5.74 -1.09
C VAL A 151 -11.91 6.58 -2.27
N GLU A 152 -11.82 6.01 -3.48
CA GLU A 152 -11.50 6.75 -4.71
C GLU A 152 -12.51 7.87 -4.96
N ASN A 153 -13.80 7.57 -4.88
CA ASN A 153 -14.88 8.53 -5.05
C ASN A 153 -14.86 9.62 -3.96
N PHE A 154 -14.57 9.24 -2.72
CA PHE A 154 -14.49 10.17 -1.60
C PHE A 154 -13.29 11.12 -1.68
N LEU A 155 -12.11 10.60 -1.99
CA LEU A 155 -10.87 11.39 -2.03
C LEU A 155 -10.56 11.95 -3.42
N GLN A 156 -11.23 11.48 -4.48
CA GLN A 156 -10.98 11.86 -5.87
C GLN A 156 -9.52 11.67 -6.28
N ILE A 157 -8.93 10.55 -5.87
CA ILE A 157 -7.60 10.09 -6.24
C ILE A 157 -7.65 8.62 -6.63
N PRO A 158 -6.78 8.15 -7.51
CA PRO A 158 -6.65 6.71 -7.78
C PRO A 158 -6.13 5.98 -6.54
N ILE A 159 -6.68 4.80 -6.26
CA ILE A 159 -6.12 3.83 -5.31
C ILE A 159 -5.52 2.68 -6.14
N ASP A 160 -4.20 2.65 -6.23
CA ASP A 160 -3.49 1.73 -7.11
C ASP A 160 -3.30 0.35 -6.48
N LYS A 161 -3.07 0.33 -5.17
CA LYS A 161 -2.81 -0.86 -4.39
C LYS A 161 -3.65 -0.87 -3.11
N TYR A 162 -3.88 -2.08 -2.59
CA TYR A 162 -4.52 -2.24 -1.28
C TYR A 162 -3.82 -3.31 -0.45
N VAL A 163 -4.00 -3.22 0.85
CA VAL A 163 -3.64 -4.23 1.84
C VAL A 163 -4.80 -4.35 2.81
N THR A 164 -5.36 -5.55 2.92
CA THR A 164 -6.35 -5.90 3.94
C THR A 164 -5.67 -6.78 4.98
N VAL A 165 -5.83 -6.48 6.24
CA VAL A 165 -5.26 -7.24 7.35
C VAL A 165 -6.32 -7.45 8.43
N ASP A 166 -6.48 -8.68 8.89
CA ASP A 166 -7.27 -9.00 10.07
C ASP A 166 -6.43 -8.91 11.36
N PHE A 167 -7.04 -9.22 12.50
CA PHE A 167 -6.36 -9.11 13.80
C PHE A 167 -5.23 -10.12 13.98
N ASP A 168 -5.37 -11.33 13.45
CA ASP A 168 -4.35 -12.36 13.58
C ASP A 168 -3.15 -12.05 12.69
N GLY A 169 -3.38 -11.66 11.43
CA GLY A 169 -2.33 -11.18 10.54
C GLY A 169 -1.59 -9.95 11.06
N PHE A 170 -2.33 -9.03 11.68
CA PHE A 170 -1.72 -7.87 12.32
C PHE A 170 -0.76 -8.29 13.44
N LYS A 171 -1.20 -9.17 14.36
CA LYS A 171 -0.36 -9.67 15.45
C LYS A 171 0.87 -10.41 14.94
N ASP A 172 0.68 -11.26 13.92
CA ASP A 172 1.75 -12.07 13.34
C ASP A 172 2.83 -11.20 12.67
N VAL A 173 2.42 -10.21 11.88
CA VAL A 173 3.36 -9.26 11.25
C VAL A 173 4.18 -8.51 12.32
N ILE A 174 3.53 -7.97 13.35
CA ILE A 174 4.21 -7.24 14.44
C ILE A 174 5.20 -8.16 15.17
N ASN A 175 4.80 -9.40 15.48
CA ASN A 175 5.67 -10.36 16.17
C ASN A 175 6.88 -10.75 15.30
N GLU A 176 6.67 -10.95 13.99
CA GLU A 176 7.76 -11.39 13.09
C GLU A 176 8.79 -10.29 12.84
N VAL A 177 8.39 -9.01 12.84
CA VAL A 177 9.33 -7.89 12.78
C VAL A 177 10.08 -7.69 14.11
N GLY A 178 9.67 -8.40 15.17
CA GLY A 178 10.29 -8.35 16.49
C GLY A 178 9.68 -7.30 17.43
N GLY A 179 8.43 -6.93 17.22
CA GLY A 179 7.72 -5.87 17.97
C GLY A 179 7.93 -4.48 17.38
N ILE A 180 7.25 -3.51 17.96
CA ILE A 180 7.31 -2.09 17.56
C ILE A 180 7.46 -1.19 18.78
N ASP A 181 8.14 -0.06 18.61
CA ASP A 181 8.28 0.96 19.64
C ASP A 181 7.29 2.10 19.38
N VAL A 182 6.51 2.47 20.40
CA VAL A 182 5.55 3.57 20.35
C VAL A 182 5.68 4.50 21.54
N ASP A 183 5.33 5.77 21.37
CA ASP A 183 5.23 6.73 22.47
C ASP A 183 3.78 6.79 22.94
N VAL A 184 3.51 6.15 24.08
CA VAL A 184 2.18 6.09 24.70
C VAL A 184 1.83 7.45 25.28
N PRO A 185 0.70 8.08 24.85
CA PRO A 185 0.39 9.47 25.21
C PRO A 185 -0.05 9.67 26.67
N PHE A 186 -0.63 8.65 27.30
CA PHE A 186 -1.10 8.65 28.70
C PHE A 186 -1.29 7.22 29.18
N ASP A 187 -1.38 7.03 30.50
CA ASP A 187 -1.64 5.72 31.10
C ASP A 187 -3.05 5.24 30.79
N PHE A 188 -3.17 4.01 30.32
CA PHE A 188 -4.47 3.34 30.11
C PHE A 188 -4.30 1.82 30.12
N ASP A 189 -5.40 1.11 30.07
CA ASP A 189 -5.42 -0.34 29.91
C ASP A 189 -6.51 -0.76 28.90
N GLU A 190 -6.30 -1.89 28.24
CA GLU A 190 -7.26 -2.46 27.30
C GLU A 190 -7.37 -3.97 27.52
N LYS A 191 -8.48 -4.58 27.12
CA LYS A 191 -8.65 -6.02 27.19
C LYS A 191 -7.75 -6.72 26.18
N SER A 192 -7.16 -7.85 26.59
CA SER A 192 -6.57 -8.81 25.67
C SER A 192 -7.64 -9.34 24.70
N ASP A 193 -7.29 -9.60 23.45
CA ASP A 193 -8.14 -10.30 22.51
C ASP A 193 -8.01 -11.83 22.60
N VAL A 194 -6.92 -12.31 23.20
CA VAL A 194 -6.65 -13.74 23.42
C VAL A 194 -7.34 -14.24 24.69
N ASP A 195 -7.32 -13.45 25.76
CA ASP A 195 -7.92 -13.78 27.06
C ASP A 195 -8.67 -12.57 27.61
N GLU A 196 -9.99 -12.51 27.40
CA GLU A 196 -10.84 -11.39 27.83
C GLU A 196 -10.79 -11.09 29.33
N SER A 197 -10.33 -12.05 30.17
CA SER A 197 -10.14 -11.85 31.61
C SER A 197 -8.90 -11.03 31.93
N LYS A 198 -7.95 -10.92 31.00
CA LYS A 198 -6.69 -10.19 31.15
C LYS A 198 -6.80 -8.77 30.61
N ARG A 199 -6.09 -7.88 31.29
CA ARG A 199 -5.91 -6.49 30.84
C ARG A 199 -4.45 -6.23 30.55
N ILE A 200 -4.21 -5.55 29.45
CA ILE A 200 -2.89 -5.08 29.03
C ILE A 200 -2.77 -3.62 29.46
N TYR A 201 -1.70 -3.30 30.18
CA TYR A 201 -1.47 -1.99 30.76
C TYR A 201 -0.43 -1.20 29.96
N PHE A 202 -0.77 0.01 29.61
CA PHE A 202 0.09 0.94 28.90
C PHE A 202 0.49 2.09 29.81
N LYS A 203 1.78 2.37 29.88
CA LYS A 203 2.34 3.49 30.63
C LYS A 203 2.77 4.58 29.67
N LYS A 204 2.52 5.83 30.08
CA LYS A 204 2.95 7.00 29.31
C LYS A 204 4.45 6.97 29.03
N GLY A 205 4.85 7.24 27.78
CA GLY A 205 6.22 7.24 27.30
C GLY A 205 6.52 6.09 26.35
N GLU A 206 7.78 5.87 26.05
CA GLU A 206 8.21 4.83 25.11
C GLU A 206 7.91 3.43 25.66
N MET A 207 7.24 2.60 24.85
CA MET A 207 6.98 1.20 25.13
C MET A 207 7.26 0.37 23.88
N HIS A 208 7.88 -0.81 24.11
CA HIS A 208 8.01 -1.84 23.09
C HIS A 208 6.82 -2.77 23.17
N LEU A 209 6.09 -2.94 22.04
CA LEU A 209 4.86 -3.70 21.97
C LEU A 209 5.03 -4.94 21.09
N ASN A 210 4.61 -6.10 21.59
CA ASN A 210 4.38 -7.29 20.77
C ASN A 210 3.04 -7.17 20.00
N GLY A 211 2.67 -8.21 19.23
CA GLY A 211 1.47 -8.16 18.39
C GLY A 211 0.17 -8.01 19.16
N GLU A 212 0.01 -8.71 20.31
CA GLU A 212 -1.18 -8.60 21.17
C GLU A 212 -1.29 -7.22 21.80
N GLU A 213 -0.19 -6.71 22.34
CA GLU A 213 -0.12 -5.37 22.92
C GLU A 213 -0.37 -4.28 21.87
N ALA A 214 0.21 -4.42 20.68
CA ALA A 214 -0.02 -3.48 19.57
C ALA A 214 -1.48 -3.48 19.12
N LEU A 215 -2.15 -4.64 19.08
CA LEU A 215 -3.56 -4.72 18.75
C LEU A 215 -4.45 -4.05 19.84
N ALA A 216 -4.16 -4.30 21.11
CA ALA A 216 -4.85 -3.65 22.22
C ALA A 216 -4.64 -2.12 22.18
N TYR A 217 -3.42 -1.67 21.91
CA TYR A 217 -3.08 -0.25 21.71
C TYR A 217 -3.88 0.38 20.56
N ALA A 218 -3.98 -0.32 19.42
CA ALA A 218 -4.72 0.12 18.23
C ALA A 218 -6.24 0.23 18.47
N ARG A 219 -6.80 -0.64 19.32
CA ARG A 219 -8.25 -0.76 19.55
C ARG A 219 -8.78 0.18 20.62
N MET A 220 -7.94 0.59 21.57
CA MET A 220 -8.34 1.44 22.67
C MET A 220 -9.03 2.73 22.17
N ARG A 221 -10.18 3.04 22.70
CA ARG A 221 -10.98 4.22 22.38
C ARG A 221 -11.62 4.86 23.61
N LYS A 222 -12.15 4.04 24.53
CA LYS A 222 -13.04 4.50 25.59
C LYS A 222 -12.35 5.38 26.63
N GLN A 223 -11.07 5.20 26.86
CA GLN A 223 -10.29 5.97 27.83
C GLN A 223 -9.60 7.20 27.21
N ASP A 224 -9.67 7.37 25.88
CA ASP A 224 -9.16 8.57 25.21
C ASP A 224 -10.27 9.63 25.11
N LYS A 225 -10.01 10.82 25.65
CA LYS A 225 -10.96 11.95 25.59
C LYS A 225 -11.29 12.36 24.13
N ARG A 226 -10.41 12.07 23.19
CA ARG A 226 -10.59 12.32 21.76
C ARG A 226 -11.31 11.19 21.03
N GLY A 227 -11.67 10.10 21.75
CA GLY A 227 -12.41 8.98 21.21
C GLY A 227 -11.78 8.35 19.97
N ASP A 228 -12.49 8.37 18.86
CA ASP A 228 -12.06 7.77 17.58
C ASP A 228 -10.84 8.47 16.97
N PHE A 229 -10.70 9.76 17.13
CA PHE A 229 -9.51 10.50 16.66
C PHE A 229 -8.24 10.03 17.37
N GLY A 230 -8.29 9.82 18.69
CA GLY A 230 -7.15 9.27 19.41
C GLY A 230 -6.79 7.85 18.99
N ARG A 231 -7.79 7.02 18.67
CA ARG A 231 -7.57 5.70 18.09
C ARG A 231 -6.88 5.79 16.74
N ASN A 232 -7.34 6.65 15.85
CA ASN A 232 -6.72 6.85 14.55
C ASN A 232 -5.25 7.31 14.66
N ASP A 233 -4.93 8.16 15.65
CA ASP A 233 -3.55 8.58 15.89
C ASP A 233 -2.67 7.42 16.36
N ARG A 234 -3.17 6.54 17.24
CA ARG A 234 -2.43 5.33 17.66
C ARG A 234 -2.22 4.36 16.50
N GLN A 235 -3.21 4.18 15.62
CA GLN A 235 -3.05 3.38 14.40
C GLN A 235 -1.99 3.95 13.46
N LYS A 236 -1.93 5.28 13.32
CA LYS A 236 -0.84 5.94 12.57
C LYS A 236 0.54 5.73 13.23
N GLN A 237 0.62 5.82 14.56
CA GLN A 237 1.87 5.53 15.29
C GLN A 237 2.36 4.10 15.02
N ILE A 238 1.47 3.12 15.08
CA ILE A 238 1.80 1.71 14.78
C ILE A 238 2.32 1.58 13.35
N LEU A 239 1.63 2.16 12.36
CA LEU A 239 2.06 2.07 10.97
C LEU A 239 3.43 2.76 10.76
N ASN A 240 3.66 3.90 11.42
CA ASN A 240 4.95 4.57 11.40
C ASN A 240 6.06 3.69 12.00
N ALA A 241 5.82 3.09 13.18
CA ALA A 241 6.76 2.21 13.84
C ALA A 241 7.03 0.95 13.00
N LEU A 242 6.01 0.39 12.35
CA LEU A 242 6.16 -0.73 11.43
C LEU A 242 7.02 -0.35 10.21
N ILE A 243 6.82 0.82 9.62
CA ILE A 243 7.65 1.34 8.51
C ILE A 243 9.11 1.47 8.97
N ASP A 244 9.36 2.01 10.16
CA ASP A 244 10.71 2.14 10.71
C ASP A 244 11.37 0.76 10.92
N GLN A 245 10.64 -0.22 11.46
CA GLN A 245 11.11 -1.60 11.64
C GLN A 245 11.39 -2.29 10.30
N MET A 246 10.48 -2.18 9.34
CA MET A 246 10.64 -2.77 8.00
C MET A 246 11.79 -2.15 7.20
N SER A 247 12.13 -0.89 7.47
CA SER A 247 13.24 -0.18 6.83
C SER A 247 14.61 -0.56 7.43
N SER A 248 14.62 -1.32 8.54
CA SER A 248 15.85 -1.75 9.20
C SER A 248 16.54 -2.89 8.44
N ALA A 249 17.87 -2.89 8.42
CA ALA A 249 18.66 -3.92 7.74
C ALA A 249 18.42 -5.34 8.31
N SER A 250 18.08 -5.46 9.60
CA SER A 250 17.79 -6.76 10.25
C SER A 250 16.51 -7.41 9.74
N ASN A 251 15.49 -6.63 9.39
CA ASN A 251 14.19 -7.15 8.94
C ASN A 251 14.15 -7.39 7.41
N ILE A 252 15.05 -6.75 6.66
CA ILE A 252 15.25 -7.09 5.23
C ILE A 252 15.56 -8.59 5.04
N ALA A 253 16.36 -9.16 5.94
CA ALA A 253 16.73 -10.58 5.88
C ALA A 253 15.60 -11.54 6.30
N LYS A 254 14.51 -11.03 6.89
CA LYS A 254 13.38 -11.83 7.39
C LYS A 254 12.11 -11.69 6.57
N ILE A 255 12.17 -10.98 5.43
CA ILE A 255 10.97 -10.65 4.64
C ILE A 255 10.22 -11.90 4.14
N ASP A 256 10.95 -13.00 3.92
CA ASP A 256 10.38 -14.30 3.58
C ASP A 256 9.46 -14.84 4.68
N LYS A 257 9.90 -14.74 5.93
CA LYS A 257 9.11 -15.17 7.09
C LYS A 257 7.92 -14.26 7.35
N ILE A 258 8.11 -12.95 7.20
CA ILE A 258 7.03 -11.98 7.34
C ILE A 258 5.96 -12.26 6.29
N ALA A 259 6.34 -12.48 5.03
CA ALA A 259 5.41 -12.82 3.95
C ALA A 259 4.72 -14.17 4.19
N GLU A 260 5.44 -15.19 4.65
CA GLU A 260 4.88 -16.52 4.97
C GLU A 260 3.83 -16.42 6.10
N LYS A 261 4.10 -15.64 7.15
CA LYS A 261 3.17 -15.44 8.26
C LYS A 261 1.97 -14.57 7.89
N ALA A 262 2.20 -13.55 7.07
CA ALA A 262 1.14 -12.66 6.61
C ALA A 262 0.17 -13.35 5.63
N SER A 263 0.63 -14.38 4.88
CA SER A 263 -0.10 -14.93 3.74
C SER A 263 -1.49 -15.51 4.08
N GLU A 264 -1.73 -15.94 5.29
CA GLU A 264 -3.01 -16.51 5.70
C GLU A 264 -4.06 -15.46 6.08
N ASN A 265 -3.61 -14.26 6.51
CA ASN A 265 -4.45 -13.25 7.16
C ASN A 265 -4.25 -11.84 6.57
N VAL A 266 -3.56 -11.75 5.43
CA VAL A 266 -3.33 -10.53 4.68
C VAL A 266 -3.66 -10.75 3.21
N GLU A 267 -4.56 -9.95 2.66
CA GLU A 267 -4.85 -9.94 1.22
C GLU A 267 -4.31 -8.65 0.59
N THR A 268 -3.68 -8.73 -0.56
CA THR A 268 -3.13 -7.56 -1.26
C THR A 268 -3.00 -7.79 -2.76
N ASN A 269 -3.08 -6.72 -3.56
CA ASN A 269 -2.69 -6.73 -4.96
C ASN A 269 -1.25 -6.24 -5.20
N ILE A 270 -0.42 -6.20 -4.16
CA ILE A 270 1.02 -5.92 -4.26
C ILE A 270 1.75 -7.25 -4.46
N ARG A 271 2.47 -7.37 -5.57
CA ARG A 271 3.33 -8.56 -5.79
C ARG A 271 4.56 -8.47 -4.91
N ILE A 272 5.09 -9.61 -4.48
CA ILE A 272 6.30 -9.63 -3.65
C ILE A 272 7.49 -8.91 -4.31
N THR A 273 7.63 -9.02 -5.63
CA THR A 273 8.67 -8.32 -6.38
C THR A 273 8.51 -6.80 -6.36
N GLU A 274 7.27 -6.30 -6.25
CA GLU A 274 6.97 -4.89 -6.06
C GLU A 274 7.31 -4.46 -4.63
N GLY A 275 6.92 -5.25 -3.64
CA GLY A 275 7.24 -5.02 -2.23
C GLY A 275 8.74 -4.97 -1.96
N LEU A 276 9.51 -5.92 -2.49
CA LEU A 276 10.97 -5.93 -2.42
C LEU A 276 11.60 -4.69 -3.08
N ALA A 277 11.06 -4.26 -4.22
CA ALA A 277 11.53 -3.05 -4.89
C ALA A 277 11.25 -1.80 -4.05
N LEU A 278 10.07 -1.68 -3.43
CA LEU A 278 9.74 -0.58 -2.53
C LEU A 278 10.67 -0.55 -1.32
N GLN A 279 10.91 -1.69 -0.69
CA GLN A 279 11.85 -1.79 0.42
C GLN A 279 13.24 -1.28 0.01
N GLN A 280 13.73 -1.67 -1.17
CA GLN A 280 15.03 -1.20 -1.67
C GLN A 280 15.03 0.33 -1.91
N ILE A 281 13.97 0.88 -2.51
CA ILE A 281 13.82 2.31 -2.78
C ILE A 281 13.80 3.11 -1.48
N TYR A 282 13.02 2.65 -0.50
CA TYR A 282 12.82 3.31 0.79
C TYR A 282 13.76 2.81 1.89
N SER A 283 14.81 2.06 1.55
CA SER A 283 15.85 1.65 2.52
C SER A 283 16.43 2.86 3.24
N GLY A 284 16.46 2.83 4.59
CA GLY A 284 16.90 3.93 5.44
C GLY A 284 15.93 5.12 5.49
N PHE A 285 14.72 4.97 4.95
CA PHE A 285 13.64 5.93 5.16
C PHE A 285 13.17 5.86 6.61
N THR A 286 12.80 6.99 7.19
CA THR A 286 12.26 7.06 8.55
C THR A 286 10.87 7.68 8.53
N SER A 287 9.99 7.18 9.42
CA SER A 287 8.61 7.66 9.55
C SER A 287 8.51 9.15 9.89
N LYS A 288 9.56 9.75 10.48
CA LYS A 288 9.67 11.20 10.73
C LYS A 288 9.55 12.07 9.47
N LYS A 289 9.76 11.46 8.28
CA LYS A 289 9.63 12.13 6.98
C LYS A 289 8.26 11.92 6.34
N ILE A 290 7.34 11.26 7.02
CA ILE A 290 5.97 11.07 6.53
C ILE A 290 5.16 12.32 6.86
N ASP A 291 4.62 12.95 5.82
CA ASP A 291 3.68 14.05 5.98
C ASP A 291 2.28 13.49 6.29
N THR A 292 1.80 13.75 7.50
CA THR A 292 0.53 13.22 7.99
C THR A 292 -0.60 14.21 7.80
N LEU A 293 -1.59 13.84 6.99
CA LEU A 293 -2.78 14.62 6.72
C LEU A 293 -3.93 14.21 7.66
N SER A 294 -4.87 15.12 7.87
CA SER A 294 -6.05 14.88 8.68
C SER A 294 -7.29 15.49 8.02
N ILE A 295 -8.40 14.74 8.07
CA ILE A 295 -9.72 15.25 7.71
C ILE A 295 -10.35 15.84 8.97
N THR A 296 -10.70 17.12 8.93
CA THR A 296 -11.50 17.77 9.95
C THR A 296 -12.99 17.69 9.61
N GLY A 297 -13.85 17.83 10.62
CA GLY A 297 -15.29 17.74 10.43
C GLY A 297 -16.03 17.89 11.75
N SER A 298 -17.30 17.57 11.73
CA SER A 298 -18.20 17.69 12.88
C SER A 298 -18.97 16.39 13.15
N ASP A 299 -19.40 16.26 14.39
CA ASP A 299 -20.30 15.19 14.81
C ASP A 299 -21.71 15.44 14.26
N LEU A 300 -22.30 14.42 13.65
CA LEU A 300 -23.63 14.47 13.08
C LEU A 300 -24.43 13.26 13.54
N TYR A 301 -25.64 13.51 14.03
CA TYR A 301 -26.56 12.48 14.49
C TYR A 301 -27.81 12.49 13.62
N LEU A 302 -28.18 11.36 13.01
CA LEU A 302 -29.27 11.25 12.06
C LEU A 302 -30.22 10.08 12.36
N GLY A 303 -31.45 10.25 11.88
CA GLY A 303 -32.49 9.22 11.93
C GLY A 303 -33.11 9.02 13.31
N PRO A 304 -34.12 8.13 13.40
CA PRO A 304 -34.89 7.91 14.66
C PRO A 304 -34.02 7.29 15.77
N ASN A 305 -32.96 6.60 15.42
CA ASN A 305 -32.05 5.95 16.37
C ASN A 305 -30.86 6.84 16.76
N ASN A 306 -30.86 8.11 16.39
CA ASN A 306 -29.78 9.07 16.66
C ASN A 306 -28.39 8.52 16.29
N THR A 307 -28.28 7.96 15.08
CA THR A 307 -27.06 7.31 14.61
C THR A 307 -25.97 8.34 14.38
N TYR A 308 -24.82 8.13 15.03
CA TYR A 308 -23.64 8.96 14.87
C TYR A 308 -23.01 8.83 13.50
N TYR A 309 -22.59 9.94 12.91
CA TYR A 309 -21.75 10.06 11.73
C TYR A 309 -20.68 11.14 11.97
N PHE A 310 -19.55 11.01 11.27
CA PHE A 310 -18.58 12.08 11.11
C PHE A 310 -18.83 12.75 9.75
N GLU A 311 -19.24 14.04 9.77
CA GLU A 311 -19.44 14.83 8.55
C GLU A 311 -18.17 15.62 8.27
N PRO A 312 -17.42 15.33 7.17
CA PRO A 312 -16.21 16.04 6.82
C PRO A 312 -16.47 17.50 6.51
N ASP A 313 -15.58 18.39 6.95
CA ASP A 313 -15.54 19.78 6.51
C ASP A 313 -15.16 19.83 5.01
N ALA A 314 -16.00 20.46 4.21
CA ALA A 314 -15.85 20.45 2.76
C ALA A 314 -14.57 21.19 2.31
N ALA A 315 -14.22 22.31 2.97
CA ALA A 315 -13.04 23.09 2.61
C ALA A 315 -11.75 22.36 2.97
N ASN A 316 -11.70 21.75 4.16
CA ASN A 316 -10.57 20.90 4.55
C ASN A 316 -10.43 19.67 3.65
N LEU A 317 -11.54 18.98 3.32
CA LEU A 317 -11.52 17.82 2.44
C LEU A 317 -10.96 18.18 1.05
N GLU A 318 -11.29 19.35 0.52
CA GLU A 318 -10.76 19.80 -0.77
C GLU A 318 -9.24 20.09 -0.71
N ILE A 319 -8.76 20.67 0.38
CA ILE A 319 -7.31 20.85 0.63
C ILE A 319 -6.60 19.48 0.68
N VAL A 320 -7.18 18.51 1.38
CA VAL A 320 -6.65 17.14 1.48
C VAL A 320 -6.60 16.47 0.11
N ARG A 321 -7.69 16.53 -0.67
CA ARG A 321 -7.77 16.00 -2.02
C ARG A 321 -6.68 16.57 -2.91
N LYS A 322 -6.59 17.90 -2.97
CA LYS A 322 -5.58 18.57 -3.78
C LYS A 322 -4.15 18.19 -3.37
N THR A 323 -3.88 18.14 -2.07
CA THR A 323 -2.57 17.74 -1.53
C THR A 323 -2.18 16.32 -1.96
N LEU A 324 -3.13 15.37 -1.96
CA LEU A 324 -2.90 14.00 -2.40
C LEU A 324 -2.77 13.91 -3.93
N GLN A 325 -3.61 14.63 -4.68
CA GLN A 325 -3.54 14.71 -6.15
C GLN A 325 -2.20 15.27 -6.61
N ASP A 326 -1.74 16.36 -6.02
CA ASP A 326 -0.45 16.98 -6.33
C ASP A 326 0.72 16.00 -6.03
N HIS A 327 0.66 15.26 -4.91
CA HIS A 327 1.67 14.27 -4.57
C HIS A 327 1.66 13.04 -5.50
N LEU A 328 0.49 12.68 -6.02
CA LEU A 328 0.33 11.58 -6.99
C LEU A 328 0.60 12.02 -8.45
N HIS A 329 0.89 13.30 -8.69
CA HIS A 329 0.94 13.89 -10.02
C HIS A 329 -0.31 13.53 -10.84
N TYR A 330 -1.48 13.56 -10.20
CA TYR A 330 -2.77 13.21 -10.76
C TYR A 330 -3.67 14.43 -10.87
N SER A 331 -4.32 14.61 -12.03
CA SER A 331 -5.35 15.63 -12.24
C SER A 331 -6.64 14.97 -12.71
N PRO A 332 -7.77 15.17 -12.04
CA PRO A 332 -9.06 14.61 -12.47
C PRO A 332 -9.49 15.06 -13.87
N ASP A 333 -9.11 16.25 -14.29
CA ASP A 333 -9.61 16.89 -15.51
C ASP A 333 -8.91 16.42 -16.80
N THR A 334 -7.81 15.69 -16.71
CA THR A 334 -7.02 15.26 -17.88
C THR A 334 -7.43 13.91 -18.47
N ASN A 335 -8.31 13.17 -17.81
CA ASN A 335 -8.68 11.81 -18.25
C ASN A 335 -10.03 11.71 -19.01
N SER A 336 -10.73 12.82 -19.25
CA SER A 336 -12.06 12.78 -19.90
C SER A 336 -12.08 13.13 -21.39
N THR A 337 -10.92 13.41 -22.03
CA THR A 337 -10.87 13.71 -23.47
C THR A 337 -9.73 12.93 -24.15
N GLY A 338 -9.97 11.64 -24.34
CA GLY A 338 -9.31 10.86 -25.38
C GLY A 338 -10.12 10.95 -26.67
N THR A 339 -10.19 12.11 -27.29
CA THR A 339 -10.52 12.26 -28.70
C THR A 339 -9.23 12.55 -29.44
N ASP A 340 -8.86 11.61 -30.30
CA ASP A 340 -7.80 11.71 -31.29
C ASP A 340 -8.00 12.97 -32.15
N GLU A 341 -7.21 14.00 -31.92
CA GLU A 341 -6.96 15.03 -32.92
C GLU A 341 -5.67 14.70 -33.65
N SER A 342 -5.79 13.91 -34.71
CA SER A 342 -4.80 13.82 -35.77
C SER A 342 -4.79 15.14 -36.53
N THR A 343 -3.94 16.07 -36.15
CA THR A 343 -3.69 17.26 -36.94
C THR A 343 -2.81 16.91 -38.13
N THR A 344 -3.45 16.67 -39.25
CA THR A 344 -2.79 16.69 -40.57
C THR A 344 -2.62 18.17 -40.94
N THR A 345 -1.41 18.66 -40.86
CA THR A 345 -0.99 19.91 -41.51
C THR A 345 -0.87 19.66 -43.00
N ASP A 346 -1.81 20.19 -43.78
CA ASP A 346 -1.55 20.45 -45.21
C ASP A 346 -1.76 21.93 -45.47
N GLY A 347 -0.68 22.57 -45.88
CA GLY A 347 -0.66 23.97 -46.21
C GLY A 347 -1.12 24.21 -47.65
N THR A 348 -2.10 25.08 -47.81
CA THR A 348 -2.23 25.77 -49.10
C THR A 348 -2.77 27.18 -48.89
N THR A 349 -1.91 28.12 -49.18
CA THR A 349 -2.12 29.55 -49.32
C THR A 349 -3.00 29.85 -50.54
N TYR A 350 -4.09 30.61 -50.37
CA TYR A 350 -4.60 31.46 -51.47
C TYR A 350 -5.20 32.74 -50.89
N SER A 351 -4.79 33.82 -51.52
CA SER A 351 -5.09 35.21 -51.25
C SER A 351 -6.42 35.65 -51.92
N ASN A 352 -7.04 36.58 -51.25
CA ASN A 352 -7.66 37.83 -51.72
C ASN A 352 -8.90 37.80 -52.65
N ASP A 353 -9.82 38.56 -52.30
CA ASP A 353 -10.54 39.71 -52.86
C ASP A 353 -12.04 39.65 -52.57
N GLY A 354 -12.55 40.56 -51.85
CA GLY A 354 -13.12 41.81 -52.37
C GLY A 354 -14.62 41.80 -52.51
N SER A 355 -15.24 42.72 -51.85
CA SER A 355 -16.43 43.50 -52.31
C SER A 355 -17.83 43.22 -51.70
N THR A 356 -18.17 44.10 -50.78
CA THR A 356 -19.40 44.93 -50.76
C THR A 356 -20.77 44.35 -51.06
N ASN A 357 -21.74 44.46 -50.23
CA ASN A 357 -22.83 45.42 -50.23
C ASN A 357 -24.17 44.88 -49.63
N SER A 358 -24.66 45.60 -48.67
CA SER A 358 -25.96 46.20 -48.48
C SER A 358 -27.22 45.36 -48.24
N ASN A 359 -27.85 45.74 -47.13
CA ASN A 359 -29.28 46.08 -46.93
C ASN A 359 -30.34 44.96 -47.01
N SER A 360 -31.16 44.82 -46.08
CA SER A 360 -32.28 45.56 -45.54
C SER A 360 -33.20 44.68 -44.72
N THR A 361 -33.51 45.18 -43.53
CA THR A 361 -34.86 45.43 -43.00
C THR A 361 -35.99 44.41 -43.23
N THR A 362 -36.64 44.11 -42.18
CA THR A 362 -38.02 44.14 -41.71
C THR A 362 -38.40 42.81 -41.08
N ASP A 363 -38.77 42.82 -39.85
CA ASP A 363 -39.97 43.23 -39.12
C ASP A 363 -40.99 42.12 -38.95
N SER A 364 -41.48 42.02 -37.72
CA SER A 364 -42.80 41.55 -37.27
C SER A 364 -43.08 40.08 -36.95
N SER A 365 -43.19 39.92 -35.68
CA SER A 365 -44.37 39.41 -34.92
C SER A 365 -45.10 38.14 -35.39
N TYR A 366 -45.10 37.19 -34.54
CA TYR A 366 -46.21 36.69 -33.67
C TYR A 366 -45.66 35.73 -32.61
#